data_da5051c7e53431aa500f82795f6827ec
#
_entry.id   da5051c7e53431aa500f82795f6827ec
#
_cell.length_a   1.000
_cell.length_b   1.000
_cell.length_c   1.000
_cell.angle_alpha   90.00
_cell.angle_beta   90.00
_cell.angle_gamma   90.00
#
_symmetry.space_group_name_H-M   'P 1'
#
loop_
_entity.id
_entity.type
_entity.pdbx_description
1 polymer ?
#
loop_
_entity_poly.entity_id
_entity_poly.type
_entity_poly.pdbx_seq_one_letter_code
_entity_poly.pdbx_strand_id
1 'polypeptide(L)'
;TVYSDDELKQYMDEAVSVSNDAPVLIDKFLDNAIELDVDAICDGKDVYIGSIMQHIEEAGIHSGDSACSLPPVSIGEELQEQVKEQTAKIALGMGVVGLLNIQYAIHKGQIYLIEVNPRASRTVPFVSKATGLPLAKVATRVMLQGDLKEALKYYDTFGVVNFDKEIMEPNLKGHVAVKEAVFPFNKLPGSDLILGPEMKSTGEVMGISDNFGMSFAKSQFASKNN
;
A
#
# COMPACT_ATOMS: atom_id res chain seq x y z
N THR A 1 9.10 2.45 -20.55
CA THR A 1 7.96 1.69 -21.12
C THR A 1 8.13 1.65 -22.63
N VAL A 2 7.88 0.49 -23.25
CA VAL A 2 7.89 0.29 -24.69
C VAL A 2 6.52 -0.21 -25.13
N TYR A 3 6.11 0.15 -26.36
CA TYR A 3 4.75 -0.13 -26.88
C TYR A 3 4.76 -1.07 -28.10
N SER A 4 5.95 -1.47 -28.57
CA SER A 4 6.11 -2.38 -29.69
C SER A 4 7.33 -3.28 -29.53
N ASP A 5 7.36 -4.40 -30.25
CA ASP A 5 8.50 -5.33 -30.27
C ASP A 5 9.74 -4.67 -30.84
N ASP A 6 9.62 -3.75 -31.79
CA ASP A 6 10.73 -3.02 -32.38
C ASP A 6 11.38 -2.05 -31.37
N GLU A 7 10.55 -1.31 -30.61
CA GLU A 7 11.04 -0.47 -29.49
C GLU A 7 11.69 -1.31 -28.41
N LEU A 8 11.10 -2.46 -28.06
CA LEU A 8 11.69 -3.36 -27.08
C LEU A 8 13.08 -3.82 -27.52
N LYS A 9 13.22 -4.20 -28.80
CA LYS A 9 14.49 -4.64 -29.35
C LYS A 9 15.55 -3.55 -29.31
N GLN A 10 15.17 -2.32 -29.71
CA GLN A 10 16.07 -1.16 -29.64
C GLN A 10 16.55 -0.91 -28.19
N TYR A 11 15.62 -0.91 -27.21
CA TYR A 11 15.96 -0.72 -25.80
C TYR A 11 16.86 -1.83 -25.27
N MET A 12 16.63 -3.09 -25.69
CA MET A 12 17.49 -4.21 -25.28
C MET A 12 18.91 -4.06 -25.82
N ASP A 13 19.07 -3.65 -27.08
CA ASP A 13 20.38 -3.42 -27.67
C ASP A 13 21.15 -2.28 -26.94
N GLU A 14 20.44 -1.20 -26.57
CA GLU A 14 21.01 -0.09 -25.81
C GLU A 14 21.32 -0.49 -24.35
N ALA A 15 20.38 -1.17 -23.65
CA ALA A 15 20.53 -1.58 -22.26
C ALA A 15 21.68 -2.58 -22.06
N VAL A 16 21.81 -3.56 -22.96
CA VAL A 16 22.91 -4.56 -22.92
C VAL A 16 24.26 -3.88 -23.08
N SER A 17 24.37 -2.85 -23.94
CA SER A 17 25.60 -2.09 -24.11
C SER A 17 26.06 -1.35 -22.84
N VAL A 18 25.14 -0.96 -21.98
CA VAL A 18 25.41 -0.22 -20.73
C VAL A 18 25.60 -1.16 -19.53
N SER A 19 24.96 -2.33 -19.54
CA SER A 19 24.87 -3.20 -18.35
C SER A 19 26.00 -4.23 -18.20
N ASN A 20 27.02 -4.23 -19.06
CA ASN A 20 28.15 -5.16 -19.00
C ASN A 20 27.72 -6.63 -18.79
N ASP A 21 26.86 -7.16 -19.64
CA ASP A 21 26.31 -8.53 -19.59
C ASP A 21 25.41 -8.86 -18.37
N ALA A 22 24.96 -7.88 -17.61
CA ALA A 22 23.97 -8.11 -16.57
C ALA A 22 22.58 -8.41 -17.17
N PRO A 23 21.80 -9.32 -16.57
CA PRO A 23 20.46 -9.62 -17.08
C PRO A 23 19.54 -8.40 -16.97
N VAL A 24 18.70 -8.20 -17.99
CA VAL A 24 17.69 -7.14 -18.03
C VAL A 24 16.33 -7.74 -17.64
N LEU A 25 15.65 -7.13 -16.67
CA LEU A 25 14.30 -7.49 -16.30
C LEU A 25 13.30 -6.85 -17.26
N ILE A 26 12.39 -7.65 -17.78
CA ILE A 26 11.29 -7.20 -18.64
C ILE A 26 9.98 -7.57 -17.96
N ASP A 27 9.22 -6.56 -17.58
CA ASP A 27 7.92 -6.72 -16.95
C ASP A 27 6.79 -6.36 -17.91
N LYS A 28 5.68 -7.09 -17.82
CA LYS A 28 4.46 -6.74 -18.53
C LYS A 28 3.80 -5.52 -17.88
N PHE A 29 3.66 -4.43 -18.63
CA PHE A 29 2.88 -3.28 -18.17
C PHE A 29 1.39 -3.58 -18.17
N LEU A 30 0.69 -3.21 -17.09
CA LEU A 30 -0.75 -3.35 -16.93
C LEU A 30 -1.40 -1.98 -17.11
N ASP A 31 -1.84 -1.68 -18.34
CA ASP A 31 -2.48 -0.41 -18.66
C ASP A 31 -3.82 -0.26 -17.92
N ASN A 32 -4.08 0.92 -17.34
CA ASN A 32 -5.29 1.21 -16.56
C ASN A 32 -5.53 0.24 -15.38
N ALA A 33 -4.48 -0.24 -14.74
CA ALA A 33 -4.61 -1.03 -13.53
C ALA A 33 -4.81 -0.14 -12.31
N ILE A 34 -5.57 -0.63 -11.33
CA ILE A 34 -5.74 0.01 -10.03
C ILE A 34 -4.75 -0.62 -9.06
N GLU A 35 -3.88 0.16 -8.47
CA GLU A 35 -2.93 -0.33 -7.46
C GLU A 35 -3.54 -0.32 -6.07
N LEU A 36 -3.16 -1.34 -5.29
CA LEU A 36 -3.52 -1.49 -3.89
C LEU A 36 -2.27 -1.73 -3.06
N ASP A 37 -2.17 -1.05 -1.93
CA ASP A 37 -1.23 -1.37 -0.85
C ASP A 37 -1.98 -2.07 0.29
N VAL A 38 -1.42 -3.18 0.79
CA VAL A 38 -1.97 -3.91 1.93
C VAL A 38 -0.94 -3.98 3.04
N ASP A 39 -1.25 -3.40 4.20
CA ASP A 39 -0.44 -3.54 5.40
C ASP A 39 -1.05 -4.59 6.33
N ALA A 40 -0.26 -5.58 6.72
CA ALA A 40 -0.66 -6.68 7.58
C ALA A 40 0.33 -6.94 8.71
N ILE A 41 -0.13 -7.64 9.74
CA ILE A 41 0.70 -8.18 10.82
C ILE A 41 0.43 -9.68 10.90
N CYS A 42 1.48 -10.48 11.04
CA CYS A 42 1.42 -11.92 11.18
C CYS A 42 2.32 -12.38 12.33
N ASP A 43 1.94 -13.47 12.99
CA ASP A 43 2.77 -14.15 14.01
C ASP A 43 3.20 -15.57 13.59
N GLY A 44 2.98 -15.91 12.32
CA GLY A 44 3.21 -17.24 11.76
C GLY A 44 2.01 -18.19 11.89
N LYS A 45 0.92 -17.79 12.55
CA LYS A 45 -0.32 -18.57 12.74
C LYS A 45 -1.57 -17.77 12.41
N ASP A 46 -1.66 -16.57 12.94
CA ASP A 46 -2.78 -15.64 12.76
C ASP A 46 -2.34 -14.44 11.94
N VAL A 47 -3.30 -13.83 11.23
CA VAL A 47 -3.05 -12.66 10.39
C VAL A 47 -4.07 -11.56 10.72
N TYR A 48 -3.58 -10.34 10.85
CA TYR A 48 -4.37 -9.13 10.93
C TYR A 48 -4.09 -8.28 9.69
N ILE A 49 -5.12 -7.98 8.91
CA ILE A 49 -5.05 -7.04 7.79
C ILE A 49 -5.34 -5.64 8.33
N GLY A 50 -4.30 -4.81 8.46
CA GLY A 50 -4.45 -3.44 8.97
C GLY A 50 -5.22 -2.55 8.02
N SER A 51 -5.02 -2.73 6.71
CA SER A 51 -5.75 -2.00 5.67
C SER A 51 -5.59 -2.63 4.29
N ILE A 52 -6.56 -2.34 3.43
CA ILE A 52 -6.39 -2.32 1.98
C ILE A 52 -6.54 -0.86 1.57
N MET A 53 -5.50 -0.29 0.99
CA MET A 53 -5.48 1.10 0.51
C MET A 53 -5.54 1.09 -1.01
N GLN A 54 -6.46 1.83 -1.59
CA GLN A 54 -6.53 2.03 -3.04
C GLN A 54 -5.78 3.29 -3.43
N HIS A 55 -4.84 3.17 -4.38
CA HIS A 55 -4.19 4.32 -5.01
C HIS A 55 -5.20 5.09 -5.89
N ILE A 56 -5.06 6.41 -5.90
CA ILE A 56 -5.91 7.31 -6.70
C ILE A 56 -5.25 7.59 -8.04
N GLU A 57 -3.93 7.71 -8.06
CA GLU A 57 -3.13 7.84 -9.28
C GLU A 57 -3.10 6.53 -10.06
N GLU A 58 -2.76 6.64 -11.33
CA GLU A 58 -2.58 5.48 -12.21
C GLU A 58 -1.41 4.60 -11.76
N ALA A 59 -1.48 3.32 -12.12
CA ALA A 59 -0.44 2.35 -11.86
C ALA A 59 0.91 2.78 -12.47
N GLY A 60 2.00 2.49 -11.75
CA GLY A 60 3.36 2.86 -12.14
C GLY A 60 3.90 4.11 -11.46
N ILE A 61 3.08 4.80 -10.64
CA ILE A 61 3.55 5.88 -9.78
C ILE A 61 3.97 5.27 -8.43
N HIS A 62 5.11 5.74 -7.90
CA HIS A 62 5.62 5.23 -6.62
C HIS A 62 4.58 5.38 -5.50
N SER A 63 4.36 4.33 -4.72
CA SER A 63 3.33 4.28 -3.66
C SER A 63 3.45 5.40 -2.61
N GLY A 64 4.66 5.90 -2.37
CA GLY A 64 4.90 7.06 -1.51
C GLY A 64 4.35 8.38 -2.07
N ASP A 65 4.26 8.48 -3.39
CA ASP A 65 3.80 9.69 -4.10
C ASP A 65 2.31 9.64 -4.43
N SER A 66 1.71 8.46 -4.42
CA SER A 66 0.27 8.29 -4.68
C SER A 66 -0.58 8.71 -3.49
N ALA A 67 -1.68 9.39 -3.76
CA ALA A 67 -2.76 9.51 -2.79
C ALA A 67 -3.44 8.15 -2.62
N CYS A 68 -3.85 7.82 -1.40
CA CYS A 68 -4.46 6.52 -1.11
C CYS A 68 -5.72 6.69 -0.28
N SER A 69 -6.77 5.96 -0.66
CA SER A 69 -8.03 5.89 0.11
C SER A 69 -8.09 4.62 0.94
N LEU A 70 -8.53 4.76 2.18
CA LEU A 70 -8.86 3.70 3.12
C LEU A 70 -10.25 3.97 3.71
N PRO A 71 -11.25 3.06 3.48
CA PRO A 71 -11.19 1.87 2.64
C PRO A 71 -11.10 2.18 1.13
N PRO A 72 -10.92 1.14 0.28
CA PRO A 72 -11.01 1.27 -1.18
C PRO A 72 -12.36 1.85 -1.60
N VAL A 73 -12.36 2.70 -2.65
CA VAL A 73 -13.57 3.40 -3.12
C VAL A 73 -14.18 2.79 -4.38
N SER A 74 -13.39 2.09 -5.20
CA SER A 74 -13.86 1.50 -6.46
C SER A 74 -13.70 -0.03 -6.55
N ILE A 75 -13.11 -0.66 -5.53
CA ILE A 75 -12.92 -2.11 -5.47
C ILE A 75 -14.05 -2.74 -4.68
N GLY A 76 -14.82 -3.62 -5.33
CA GLY A 76 -15.94 -4.34 -4.71
C GLY A 76 -15.50 -5.28 -3.58
N GLU A 77 -16.41 -5.60 -2.67
CA GLU A 77 -16.15 -6.42 -1.49
C GLU A 77 -15.55 -7.80 -1.85
N GLU A 78 -16.04 -8.44 -2.92
CA GLU A 78 -15.54 -9.75 -3.37
C GLU A 78 -14.02 -9.71 -3.68
N LEU A 79 -13.57 -8.70 -4.42
CA LEU A 79 -12.15 -8.54 -4.71
C LEU A 79 -11.34 -8.18 -3.45
N GLN A 80 -11.91 -7.40 -2.54
CA GLN A 80 -11.25 -7.10 -1.28
C GLN A 80 -11.05 -8.36 -0.43
N GLU A 81 -12.06 -9.25 -0.35
CA GLU A 81 -11.92 -10.53 0.37
C GLU A 81 -10.87 -11.42 -0.29
N GLN A 82 -10.84 -11.52 -1.62
CA GLN A 82 -9.80 -12.27 -2.34
C GLN A 82 -8.38 -11.71 -2.06
N VAL A 83 -8.21 -10.39 -2.01
CA VAL A 83 -6.94 -9.75 -1.65
C VAL A 83 -6.53 -10.10 -0.23
N LYS A 84 -7.47 -10.07 0.74
CA LYS A 84 -7.20 -10.47 2.13
C LYS A 84 -6.76 -11.92 2.23
N GLU A 85 -7.49 -12.83 1.58
CA GLU A 85 -7.14 -14.26 1.56
C GLU A 85 -5.74 -14.51 0.96
N GLN A 86 -5.43 -13.86 -0.18
CA GLN A 86 -4.11 -13.96 -0.79
C GLN A 86 -3.02 -13.42 0.14
N THR A 87 -3.25 -12.27 0.76
CA THR A 87 -2.33 -11.67 1.74
C THR A 87 -2.07 -12.62 2.90
N ALA A 88 -3.11 -13.22 3.48
CA ALA A 88 -2.98 -14.16 4.58
C ALA A 88 -2.20 -15.43 4.16
N LYS A 89 -2.52 -16.00 3.00
CA LYS A 89 -1.79 -17.16 2.45
C LYS A 89 -0.30 -16.87 2.24
N ILE A 90 0.02 -15.68 1.72
CA ILE A 90 1.42 -15.25 1.50
C ILE A 90 2.12 -15.07 2.84
N ALA A 91 1.52 -14.34 3.79
CA ALA A 91 2.08 -14.09 5.11
C ALA A 91 2.43 -15.39 5.84
N LEU A 92 1.49 -16.34 5.87
CA LEU A 92 1.67 -17.65 6.50
C LEU A 92 2.67 -18.53 5.74
N GLY A 93 2.57 -18.58 4.40
CA GLY A 93 3.46 -19.36 3.55
C GLY A 93 4.92 -18.92 3.62
N MET A 94 5.16 -17.62 3.84
CA MET A 94 6.51 -17.07 4.05
C MET A 94 6.98 -17.15 5.51
N GLY A 95 6.13 -17.55 6.44
CA GLY A 95 6.45 -17.59 7.86
C GLY A 95 6.75 -16.20 8.45
N VAL A 96 6.03 -15.17 7.99
CA VAL A 96 6.24 -13.79 8.46
C VAL A 96 5.90 -13.67 9.94
N VAL A 97 6.77 -13.00 10.69
CA VAL A 97 6.52 -12.58 12.08
C VAL A 97 6.77 -11.08 12.18
N GLY A 98 5.70 -10.31 12.38
CA GLY A 98 5.72 -8.85 12.40
C GLY A 98 4.95 -8.25 11.23
N LEU A 99 5.41 -7.08 10.75
CA LEU A 99 4.77 -6.34 9.67
C LEU A 99 5.09 -6.92 8.29
N LEU A 100 4.10 -6.85 7.42
CA LEU A 100 4.16 -7.21 6.01
C LEU A 100 3.42 -6.15 5.21
N ASN A 101 4.01 -5.72 4.11
CA ASN A 101 3.34 -4.90 3.10
C ASN A 101 3.33 -5.67 1.78
N ILE A 102 2.18 -5.71 1.13
CA ILE A 102 2.03 -6.30 -0.20
C ILE A 102 1.40 -5.28 -1.14
N GLN A 103 1.99 -5.16 -2.33
CA GLN A 103 1.43 -4.37 -3.41
C GLN A 103 0.75 -5.26 -4.44
N TYR A 104 -0.47 -4.90 -4.79
CA TYR A 104 -1.27 -5.57 -5.80
C TYR A 104 -1.68 -4.59 -6.89
N ALA A 105 -1.96 -5.11 -8.07
CA ALA A 105 -2.66 -4.39 -9.12
C ALA A 105 -3.93 -5.15 -9.52
N ILE A 106 -5.02 -4.42 -9.72
CA ILE A 106 -6.27 -4.97 -10.26
C ILE A 106 -6.38 -4.52 -11.72
N HIS A 107 -6.36 -5.48 -12.62
CA HIS A 107 -6.54 -5.23 -14.06
C HIS A 107 -7.61 -6.14 -14.62
N LYS A 108 -8.67 -5.56 -15.19
CA LYS A 108 -9.82 -6.29 -15.76
C LYS A 108 -10.43 -7.33 -14.79
N GLY A 109 -10.54 -6.97 -13.52
CA GLY A 109 -11.09 -7.84 -12.48
C GLY A 109 -10.14 -8.95 -12.00
N GLN A 110 -8.92 -9.01 -12.48
CA GLN A 110 -7.90 -9.96 -12.02
C GLN A 110 -6.92 -9.30 -11.07
N ILE A 111 -6.52 -10.04 -10.03
CA ILE A 111 -5.54 -9.61 -9.03
C ILE A 111 -4.15 -10.04 -9.50
N TYR A 112 -3.23 -9.10 -9.53
CA TYR A 112 -1.81 -9.32 -9.81
C TYR A 112 -1.00 -8.95 -8.57
N LEU A 113 -0.15 -9.86 -8.13
CA LEU A 113 0.85 -9.60 -7.10
C LEU A 113 2.02 -8.84 -7.74
N ILE A 114 2.32 -7.66 -7.22
CA ILE A 114 3.44 -6.84 -7.70
C ILE A 114 4.69 -7.10 -6.84
N GLU A 115 4.60 -6.87 -5.53
CA GLU A 115 5.71 -7.15 -4.62
C GLU A 115 5.26 -7.50 -3.21
N VAL A 116 6.12 -8.19 -2.48
CA VAL A 116 5.94 -8.57 -1.08
C VAL A 116 7.11 -8.06 -0.26
N ASN A 117 6.82 -7.24 0.73
CA ASN A 117 7.80 -6.59 1.59
C ASN A 117 7.60 -7.02 3.05
N PRO A 118 8.30 -8.04 3.58
CA PRO A 118 8.19 -8.47 4.97
C PRO A 118 8.93 -7.49 5.91
N ARG A 119 8.45 -6.28 5.96
CA ARG A 119 8.95 -5.14 6.74
C ARG A 119 7.86 -4.11 6.96
N ALA A 120 8.12 -3.12 7.82
CA ALA A 120 7.27 -1.93 7.91
C ALA A 120 7.26 -1.15 6.58
N SER A 121 6.09 -0.72 6.16
CA SER A 121 5.89 0.18 5.02
C SER A 121 5.86 1.64 5.47
N ARG A 122 5.89 2.56 4.51
CA ARG A 122 5.67 4.00 4.77
C ARG A 122 4.23 4.32 5.10
N THR A 123 3.28 3.47 4.72
CA THR A 123 1.85 3.64 4.96
C THR A 123 1.42 3.22 6.37
N VAL A 124 2.25 2.47 7.12
CA VAL A 124 1.97 2.05 8.51
C VAL A 124 1.56 3.21 9.44
N PRO A 125 2.21 4.39 9.43
CA PRO A 125 1.78 5.52 10.25
C PRO A 125 0.40 6.06 9.85
N PHE A 126 0.09 6.12 8.56
CA PHE A 126 -1.22 6.52 8.04
C PHE A 126 -2.30 5.53 8.49
N VAL A 127 -2.09 4.23 8.25
CA VAL A 127 -3.03 3.17 8.65
C VAL A 127 -3.26 3.18 10.16
N SER A 128 -2.20 3.33 10.95
CA SER A 128 -2.32 3.39 12.41
C SER A 128 -3.20 4.54 12.88
N LYS A 129 -3.10 5.71 12.24
CA LYS A 129 -3.94 6.87 12.56
C LYS A 129 -5.37 6.70 12.07
N ALA A 130 -5.54 6.16 10.85
CA ALA A 130 -6.85 5.96 10.25
C ALA A 130 -7.69 4.92 11.00
N THR A 131 -7.06 3.85 11.50
CA THR A 131 -7.74 2.77 12.23
C THR A 131 -7.80 2.99 13.74
N GLY A 132 -6.92 3.82 14.30
CA GLY A 132 -6.75 4.00 15.74
C GLY A 132 -5.91 2.89 16.43
N LEU A 133 -5.35 1.95 15.66
CA LEU A 133 -4.50 0.87 16.18
C LEU A 133 -3.02 1.13 15.87
N PRO A 134 -2.12 1.18 16.86
CA PRO A 134 -0.69 1.47 16.63
C PRO A 134 0.06 0.24 16.08
N LEU A 135 -0.04 0.00 14.76
CA LEU A 135 0.45 -1.20 14.09
C LEU A 135 1.92 -1.52 14.39
N ALA A 136 2.79 -0.52 14.41
CA ALA A 136 4.21 -0.73 14.71
C ALA A 136 4.43 -1.27 16.13
N LYS A 137 3.65 -0.79 17.11
CA LYS A 137 3.72 -1.30 18.50
C LYS A 137 3.17 -2.71 18.60
N VAL A 138 2.05 -3.00 17.92
CA VAL A 138 1.48 -4.36 17.84
C VAL A 138 2.51 -5.32 17.27
N ALA A 139 3.09 -4.99 16.13
CA ALA A 139 4.08 -5.83 15.47
C ALA A 139 5.34 -6.05 16.31
N THR A 140 5.85 -5.02 16.98
CA THR A 140 6.99 -5.16 17.90
C THR A 140 6.66 -6.12 19.03
N ARG A 141 5.44 -6.06 19.59
CA ARG A 141 5.00 -6.96 20.63
C ARG A 141 4.89 -8.41 20.13
N VAL A 142 4.35 -8.58 18.90
CA VAL A 142 4.29 -9.89 18.22
C VAL A 142 5.69 -10.49 18.06
N MET A 143 6.65 -9.72 17.58
CA MET A 143 8.03 -10.17 17.41
C MET A 143 8.70 -10.59 18.72
N LEU A 144 8.33 -9.98 19.85
CA LEU A 144 8.88 -10.27 21.17
C LEU A 144 8.16 -11.41 21.90
N GLN A 145 6.85 -11.54 21.71
CA GLN A 145 6.00 -12.44 22.51
C GLN A 145 5.35 -13.57 21.70
N GLY A 146 5.31 -13.45 20.36
CA GLY A 146 4.84 -14.50 19.46
C GLY A 146 3.32 -14.73 19.45
N ASP A 147 2.50 -13.78 19.91
CA ASP A 147 1.04 -13.90 19.95
C ASP A 147 0.37 -12.62 19.44
N LEU A 148 -0.21 -12.72 18.24
CA LEU A 148 -0.87 -11.59 17.57
C LEU A 148 -2.18 -11.19 18.27
N LYS A 149 -2.98 -12.17 18.70
CA LYS A 149 -4.28 -11.89 19.34
C LYS A 149 -4.10 -11.17 20.67
N GLU A 150 -3.14 -11.60 21.46
CA GLU A 150 -2.83 -10.93 22.73
C GLU A 150 -2.22 -9.53 22.51
N ALA A 151 -1.37 -9.37 21.48
CA ALA A 151 -0.83 -8.06 21.14
C ALA A 151 -1.94 -7.10 20.67
N LEU A 152 -2.86 -7.56 19.83
CA LEU A 152 -4.02 -6.77 19.38
C LEU A 152 -4.90 -6.37 20.54
N LYS A 153 -5.33 -7.31 21.41
CA LYS A 153 -6.14 -7.02 22.61
C LYS A 153 -5.49 -5.99 23.52
N TYR A 154 -4.18 -6.04 23.68
CA TYR A 154 -3.46 -5.09 24.53
C TYR A 154 -3.49 -3.66 24.01
N TYR A 155 -3.43 -3.46 22.70
CA TYR A 155 -3.40 -2.12 22.07
C TYR A 155 -4.75 -1.65 21.55
N ASP A 156 -5.74 -2.53 21.43
CA ASP A 156 -7.09 -2.17 20.96
C ASP A 156 -7.93 -1.56 22.09
N THR A 157 -7.57 -0.34 22.48
CA THR A 157 -8.28 0.39 23.55
C THR A 157 -9.62 0.95 23.11
N PHE A 158 -9.92 0.95 21.82
CA PHE A 158 -11.13 1.52 21.23
C PHE A 158 -12.10 0.46 20.68
N GLY A 159 -11.76 -0.83 20.76
CA GLY A 159 -12.59 -1.92 20.22
C GLY A 159 -12.70 -1.83 18.69
N VAL A 160 -11.58 -1.54 18.02
CA VAL A 160 -11.57 -1.39 16.56
C VAL A 160 -11.21 -2.67 15.82
N VAL A 161 -10.74 -3.72 16.52
CA VAL A 161 -10.37 -4.99 15.91
C VAL A 161 -11.58 -5.92 15.86
N ASN A 162 -11.86 -6.48 14.69
CA ASN A 162 -12.83 -7.55 14.52
C ASN A 162 -12.14 -8.90 14.74
N PHE A 163 -12.36 -9.50 15.92
CA PHE A 163 -11.81 -10.80 16.31
C PHE A 163 -12.68 -11.99 15.87
N ASP A 164 -13.89 -11.75 15.35
CA ASP A 164 -14.83 -12.81 14.96
C ASP A 164 -14.48 -13.42 13.60
N LYS A 165 -13.61 -12.75 12.83
CA LYS A 165 -13.13 -13.23 11.53
C LYS A 165 -11.87 -14.07 11.70
N GLU A 166 -11.69 -15.07 10.83
CA GLU A 166 -10.46 -15.87 10.73
C GLU A 166 -9.26 -14.97 10.38
N ILE A 167 -9.44 -14.10 9.40
CA ILE A 167 -8.50 -13.01 9.08
C ILE A 167 -8.99 -11.76 9.81
N MET A 168 -8.31 -11.37 10.87
CA MET A 168 -8.69 -10.21 11.67
C MET A 168 -8.46 -8.92 10.87
N GLU A 169 -9.34 -7.94 11.09
CA GLU A 169 -9.29 -6.64 10.40
C GLU A 169 -9.87 -5.52 11.26
N PRO A 170 -9.64 -4.24 10.93
CA PRO A 170 -10.26 -3.14 11.65
C PRO A 170 -11.73 -2.99 11.30
N ASN A 171 -12.54 -2.69 12.29
CA ASN A 171 -13.92 -2.21 12.10
C ASN A 171 -13.88 -0.69 11.87
N LEU A 172 -13.81 -0.29 10.62
CA LEU A 172 -13.86 1.13 10.22
C LEU A 172 -15.28 1.65 10.39
N LYS A 173 -15.53 2.39 11.47
CA LYS A 173 -16.87 2.92 11.86
C LYS A 173 -17.33 4.05 10.94
N GLY A 174 -17.53 3.78 9.64
CA GLY A 174 -18.20 4.69 8.71
C GLY A 174 -17.40 5.96 8.35
N HIS A 175 -16.08 5.96 8.52
CA HIS A 175 -15.22 7.04 8.03
C HIS A 175 -14.34 6.56 6.87
N VAL A 176 -13.92 7.54 6.07
CA VAL A 176 -12.94 7.36 5.01
C VAL A 176 -11.72 8.21 5.36
N ALA A 177 -10.54 7.63 5.27
CA ALA A 177 -9.28 8.34 5.40
C ALA A 177 -8.57 8.39 4.03
N VAL A 178 -8.03 9.55 3.68
CA VAL A 178 -7.21 9.73 2.47
C VAL A 178 -5.84 10.22 2.87
N LYS A 179 -4.81 9.49 2.45
CA LYS A 179 -3.42 9.91 2.49
C LYS A 179 -3.12 10.76 1.26
N GLU A 180 -2.40 11.86 1.43
CA GLU A 180 -1.88 12.68 0.35
C GLU A 180 -0.39 12.92 0.54
N ALA A 181 0.39 12.84 -0.54
CA ALA A 181 1.82 13.09 -0.52
C ALA A 181 2.14 14.61 -0.40
N VAL A 182 3.25 14.93 0.24
CA VAL A 182 3.78 16.31 0.29
C VAL A 182 5.03 16.40 -0.56
N PHE A 183 5.00 17.26 -1.58
CA PHE A 183 6.09 17.44 -2.52
C PHE A 183 6.90 18.71 -2.25
N PRO A 184 8.24 18.65 -2.23
CA PRO A 184 9.10 19.82 -1.98
C PRO A 184 9.47 20.56 -3.28
N PHE A 185 8.65 20.50 -4.34
CA PHE A 185 8.99 21.05 -5.65
C PHE A 185 9.36 22.55 -5.62
N ASN A 186 8.72 23.32 -4.75
CA ASN A 186 9.03 24.74 -4.55
C ASN A 186 10.43 24.97 -3.94
N LYS A 187 11.04 23.96 -3.33
CA LYS A 187 12.39 24.00 -2.74
C LYS A 187 13.46 23.40 -3.66
N LEU A 188 13.07 22.73 -4.71
CA LEU A 188 13.94 22.03 -5.64
C LEU A 188 13.69 22.53 -7.07
N PRO A 189 14.14 23.75 -7.40
CA PRO A 189 13.95 24.31 -8.75
C PRO A 189 14.63 23.41 -9.81
N GLY A 190 13.92 23.15 -10.91
CA GLY A 190 14.40 22.31 -12.00
C GLY A 190 14.13 20.79 -11.83
N SER A 191 13.50 20.37 -10.73
CA SER A 191 13.02 18.99 -10.63
C SER A 191 11.82 18.75 -11.55
N ASP A 192 11.77 17.57 -12.15
CA ASP A 192 10.62 17.15 -12.97
C ASP A 192 9.38 16.98 -12.06
N LEU A 193 8.27 17.59 -12.46
CA LEU A 193 6.99 17.54 -11.74
C LEU A 193 6.16 16.28 -12.09
N ILE A 194 6.52 15.58 -13.15
CA ILE A 194 5.80 14.37 -13.58
C ILE A 194 6.13 13.25 -12.61
N LEU A 195 5.10 12.67 -12.00
CA LEU A 195 5.24 11.52 -11.11
C LEU A 195 5.55 10.26 -11.92
N GLY A 196 6.28 9.35 -11.29
CA GLY A 196 6.72 8.10 -11.91
C GLY A 196 7.15 7.07 -10.87
N PRO A 197 7.95 6.06 -11.26
CA PRO A 197 8.35 4.98 -10.36
C PRO A 197 9.35 5.41 -9.28
N GLU A 198 9.95 6.59 -9.40
CA GLU A 198 10.87 7.13 -8.41
C GLU A 198 10.15 8.07 -7.45
N MET A 199 10.35 7.88 -6.14
CA MET A 199 9.72 8.69 -5.10
C MET A 199 10.27 10.11 -5.07
N LYS A 200 9.37 11.11 -5.10
CA LYS A 200 9.67 12.55 -5.03
C LYS A 200 9.12 13.22 -3.76
N SER A 201 8.16 12.60 -3.10
CA SER A 201 7.56 13.13 -1.87
C SER A 201 8.52 13.08 -0.68
N THR A 202 8.34 14.01 0.26
CA THR A 202 9.12 14.11 1.50
C THR A 202 8.29 13.93 2.76
N GLY A 203 6.99 13.77 2.63
CA GLY A 203 6.06 13.60 3.74
C GLY A 203 4.68 13.24 3.24
N GLU A 204 3.77 13.09 4.19
CA GLU A 204 2.37 12.79 3.93
C GLU A 204 1.45 13.51 4.91
N VAL A 205 0.21 13.75 4.49
CA VAL A 205 -0.88 14.26 5.31
C VAL A 205 -2.09 13.35 5.20
N MET A 206 -3.05 13.51 6.09
CA MET A 206 -4.28 12.73 6.10
C MET A 206 -5.50 13.65 6.16
N GLY A 207 -6.46 13.42 5.25
CA GLY A 207 -7.82 13.87 5.36
C GLY A 207 -8.72 12.77 5.87
N ILE A 208 -9.66 13.07 6.77
CA ILE A 208 -10.63 12.11 7.31
C ILE A 208 -12.00 12.74 7.38
N SER A 209 -13.02 11.99 6.96
CA SER A 209 -14.44 12.39 6.97
C SER A 209 -15.33 11.15 6.85
N ASP A 210 -16.65 11.36 6.78
CA ASP A 210 -17.67 10.34 6.52
C ASP A 210 -17.79 9.94 5.04
N ASN A 211 -17.11 10.64 4.13
CA ASN A 211 -17.12 10.32 2.70
C ASN A 211 -15.77 10.63 2.04
N PHE A 212 -15.52 9.95 0.92
CA PHE A 212 -14.28 10.06 0.16
C PHE A 212 -14.00 11.49 -0.32
N GLY A 213 -14.97 12.15 -0.96
CA GLY A 213 -14.76 13.47 -1.55
C GLY A 213 -14.29 14.52 -0.55
N MET A 214 -14.91 14.53 0.66
CA MET A 214 -14.50 15.45 1.71
C MET A 214 -13.15 15.06 2.32
N SER A 215 -12.85 13.77 2.47
CA SER A 215 -11.56 13.31 2.96
C SER A 215 -10.44 13.66 2.00
N PHE A 216 -10.67 13.47 0.70
CA PHE A 216 -9.75 13.86 -0.37
C PHE A 216 -9.53 15.37 -0.37
N ALA A 217 -10.59 16.18 -0.34
CA ALA A 217 -10.45 17.63 -0.28
C ALA A 217 -9.63 18.10 0.93
N LYS A 218 -9.88 17.51 2.11
CA LYS A 218 -9.10 17.84 3.33
C LYS A 218 -7.62 17.48 3.17
N SER A 219 -7.29 16.33 2.56
CA SER A 219 -5.90 15.94 2.34
C SER A 219 -5.21 16.87 1.34
N GLN A 220 -5.88 17.29 0.26
CA GLN A 220 -5.38 18.26 -0.70
C GLN A 220 -5.07 19.62 -0.04
N PHE A 221 -5.99 20.13 0.77
CA PHE A 221 -5.75 21.39 1.51
C PHE A 221 -4.59 21.27 2.52
N ALA A 222 -4.43 20.12 3.15
CA ALA A 222 -3.37 19.90 4.14
C ALA A 222 -1.99 19.73 3.50
N SER A 223 -1.89 19.15 2.31
CA SER A 223 -0.62 18.92 1.61
C SER A 223 0.02 20.21 1.11
N LYS A 224 -0.78 21.25 0.85
CA LYS A 224 -0.33 22.53 0.26
C LYS A 224 0.48 22.35 -1.02
N ASN A 225 0.14 21.33 -1.79
CA ASN A 225 0.73 21.07 -3.10
C ASN A 225 0.07 22.01 -4.15
N ASN A 226 0.19 23.34 -3.96
CA ASN A 226 -0.34 24.37 -4.84
C ASN A 226 0.75 24.89 -5.75
#